data_01915305a578eec3b581a5fab5f508b5
#
_entry.id   01915305a578eec3b581a5fab5f508b5
#
_cell.length_a   1.000
_cell.length_b   1.000
_cell.length_c   1.000
_cell.angle_alpha   90.00
_cell.angle_beta   90.00
_cell.angle_gamma   90.00
#
_symmetry.space_group_name_H-M   'P 1'
#
loop_
_entity.id
_entity.type
_entity.pdbx_description
1 polymer ?
#
loop_
_entity_poly.entity_id
_entity_poly.type
_entity_poly.pdbx_seq_one_letter_code
_entity_poly.pdbx_strand_id
1 'polypeptide(L)'
;MNPETLSTIILLGSFLLMIFLRFPIAYAVGLSTVFCMLSMGQPLVTLVQQMVKGVWSFSLMAVPFFITMGVLMGSGGISEKLIALANALVGWMRGGLAMVNIVASYFFGGISGSAAADTASLGSILIPMMVDQGYDTDFSTAVTITSSCEGLLVPPSHNMVIYATTAGGVSVGALFMAGYLPGAILAIALMIGSYIISVKRNYPKGEKFSIKGFLKQMGTSFWALAAILIVVVGVVGGVFTATESAAIAVLYSLFVSVFIYKGLDWKGVWKSLESCVDTLAIVLILIATSAAFGNCLTLLHVPAKAANLITSISSSPIVIALLLNLILLILGMIMDMAPIILIATPILLPVAQSIGIHPVQFGIMIVLNCGIGLLTPPVGAVLFIGSAVAKLPMEKVVKATLPFYICMLIALLMITFIPQISLWLPQLTGILQ
;
A
#
# COMPACT_ATOMS: atom_id res chain seq x y z
N MET A 1 5.64 -39.84 -9.56
CA MET A 1 5.51 -38.38 -9.57
C MET A 1 6.90 -37.82 -9.84
N ASN A 2 7.05 -36.86 -10.76
CA ASN A 2 8.35 -36.28 -11.04
C ASN A 2 8.86 -35.56 -9.74
N PRO A 3 10.15 -35.70 -9.34
CA PRO A 3 10.69 -35.09 -8.12
C PRO A 3 10.43 -33.57 -8.03
N GLU A 4 10.50 -32.84 -9.14
CA GLU A 4 10.17 -31.43 -9.19
C GLU A 4 8.70 -31.13 -8.85
N THR A 5 7.77 -31.97 -9.32
CA THR A 5 6.35 -31.80 -9.04
C THR A 5 6.06 -32.07 -7.56
N LEU A 6 6.71 -33.07 -6.96
CA LEU A 6 6.60 -33.36 -5.54
C LEU A 6 7.10 -32.18 -4.70
N SER A 7 8.29 -31.65 -5.00
CA SER A 7 8.86 -30.50 -4.29
C SER A 7 8.02 -29.23 -4.46
N THR A 8 7.40 -29.03 -5.64
CA THR A 8 6.46 -27.91 -5.87
C THR A 8 5.21 -28.05 -5.00
N ILE A 9 4.64 -29.26 -4.89
CA ILE A 9 3.49 -29.53 -4.03
C ILE A 9 3.85 -29.36 -2.55
N ILE A 10 5.04 -29.80 -2.14
CA ILE A 10 5.51 -29.60 -0.76
C ILE A 10 5.65 -28.11 -0.47
N LEU A 11 6.28 -27.32 -1.36
CA LEU A 11 6.46 -25.89 -1.19
C LEU A 11 5.14 -25.15 -1.04
N LEU A 12 4.28 -25.26 -2.05
CA LEU A 12 3.02 -24.52 -2.10
C LEU A 12 1.97 -25.09 -1.15
N GLY A 13 1.90 -26.42 -1.03
CA GLY A 13 0.95 -27.09 -0.16
C GLY A 13 1.22 -26.85 1.32
N SER A 14 2.50 -26.95 1.77
CA SER A 14 2.85 -26.64 3.16
C SER A 14 2.67 -25.17 3.48
N PHE A 15 2.99 -24.27 2.54
CA PHE A 15 2.76 -22.84 2.68
C PHE A 15 1.26 -22.53 2.89
N LEU A 16 0.39 -23.02 2.01
CA LEU A 16 -1.05 -22.83 2.13
C LEU A 16 -1.62 -23.47 3.39
N LEU A 17 -1.17 -24.68 3.73
CA LEU A 17 -1.60 -25.35 4.96
C LEU A 17 -1.25 -24.55 6.20
N MET A 18 -0.03 -24.00 6.29
CA MET A 18 0.37 -23.17 7.44
C MET A 18 -0.40 -21.88 7.53
N ILE A 19 -0.72 -21.21 6.39
CA ILE A 19 -1.61 -20.05 6.38
C ILE A 19 -2.99 -20.42 6.93
N PHE A 20 -3.53 -21.56 6.48
CA PHE A 20 -4.85 -22.05 6.94
C PHE A 20 -4.86 -22.33 8.44
N LEU A 21 -3.74 -22.83 8.98
CA LEU A 21 -3.50 -23.06 10.41
C LEU A 21 -3.16 -21.75 11.17
N ARG A 22 -3.23 -20.58 10.50
CA ARG A 22 -2.96 -19.26 11.08
C ARG A 22 -1.54 -19.04 11.60
N PHE A 23 -0.55 -19.73 11.03
CA PHE A 23 0.85 -19.40 11.30
C PHE A 23 1.18 -17.99 10.79
N PRO A 24 2.03 -17.23 11.50
CA PRO A 24 2.54 -15.96 10.96
C PRO A 24 3.23 -16.20 9.61
N ILE A 25 2.96 -15.33 8.63
CA ILE A 25 3.33 -15.52 7.21
C ILE A 25 4.83 -15.75 7.03
N ALA A 26 5.67 -15.03 7.79
CA ALA A 26 7.12 -15.19 7.71
C ALA A 26 7.57 -16.63 8.07
N TYR A 27 6.94 -17.24 9.07
CA TYR A 27 7.20 -18.65 9.43
C TYR A 27 6.63 -19.61 8.39
N ALA A 28 5.43 -19.34 7.87
CA ALA A 28 4.83 -20.17 6.83
C ALA A 28 5.72 -20.23 5.58
N VAL A 29 6.23 -19.07 5.13
CA VAL A 29 7.16 -18.96 4.00
C VAL A 29 8.50 -19.63 4.31
N GLY A 30 9.07 -19.36 5.47
CA GLY A 30 10.38 -19.90 5.86
C GLY A 30 10.35 -21.43 6.00
N LEU A 31 9.39 -21.98 6.74
CA LEU A 31 9.28 -23.43 6.97
C LEU A 31 8.92 -24.19 5.69
N SER A 32 8.03 -23.67 4.85
CA SER A 32 7.72 -24.30 3.56
C SER A 32 8.95 -24.36 2.65
N THR A 33 9.81 -23.32 2.70
CA THR A 33 11.10 -23.31 1.99
C THR A 33 12.04 -24.38 2.53
N VAL A 34 12.12 -24.55 3.86
CA VAL A 34 12.92 -25.62 4.49
C VAL A 34 12.44 -27.00 3.99
N PHE A 35 11.14 -27.26 4.05
CA PHE A 35 10.59 -28.56 3.59
C PHE A 35 10.86 -28.81 2.10
N CYS A 36 10.74 -27.79 1.28
CA CYS A 36 11.04 -27.86 -0.14
C CYS A 36 12.52 -28.17 -0.37
N MET A 37 13.45 -27.46 0.26
CA MET A 37 14.88 -27.67 0.09
C MET A 37 15.31 -29.06 0.55
N LEU A 38 14.75 -29.55 1.65
CA LEU A 38 14.98 -30.92 2.11
C LEU A 38 14.48 -31.95 1.09
N SER A 39 13.32 -31.73 0.48
CA SER A 39 12.79 -32.62 -0.55
C SER A 39 13.60 -32.64 -1.85
N MET A 40 14.30 -31.51 -2.13
CA MET A 40 15.20 -31.37 -3.27
C MET A 40 16.63 -31.86 -2.98
N GLY A 41 16.94 -32.27 -1.73
CA GLY A 41 18.29 -32.62 -1.31
C GLY A 41 19.27 -31.43 -1.29
N GLN A 42 18.75 -30.21 -1.24
CA GLN A 42 19.58 -29.00 -1.21
C GLN A 42 20.09 -28.69 0.22
N PRO A 43 21.33 -28.23 0.38
CA PRO A 43 21.87 -27.88 1.68
C PRO A 43 21.15 -26.66 2.28
N LEU A 44 20.74 -26.74 3.56
CA LEU A 44 20.03 -25.63 4.25
C LEU A 44 20.88 -24.35 4.39
N VAL A 45 22.21 -24.47 4.24
CA VAL A 45 23.09 -23.27 4.16
C VAL A 45 22.69 -22.37 3.01
N THR A 46 22.23 -22.92 1.87
CA THR A 46 21.75 -22.13 0.73
C THR A 46 20.52 -21.30 1.11
N LEU A 47 19.63 -21.84 1.97
CA LEU A 47 18.47 -21.07 2.46
C LEU A 47 18.94 -19.82 3.21
N VAL A 48 19.86 -19.98 4.17
CA VAL A 48 20.39 -18.86 4.96
C VAL A 48 21.11 -17.85 4.07
N GLN A 49 21.90 -18.32 3.10
CA GLN A 49 22.57 -17.45 2.13
C GLN A 49 21.57 -16.63 1.31
N GLN A 50 20.47 -17.23 0.85
CA GLN A 50 19.42 -16.52 0.09
C GLN A 50 18.65 -15.53 0.99
N MET A 51 18.39 -15.88 2.25
CA MET A 51 17.79 -14.98 3.22
C MET A 51 18.66 -13.72 3.44
N VAL A 52 19.95 -13.92 3.69
CA VAL A 52 20.90 -12.79 3.87
C VAL A 52 21.00 -11.96 2.59
N LYS A 53 21.15 -12.61 1.43
CA LYS A 53 21.19 -11.93 0.14
C LYS A 53 19.92 -11.12 -0.14
N GLY A 54 18.75 -11.64 0.27
CA GLY A 54 17.46 -10.98 0.09
C GLY A 54 17.34 -9.65 0.82
N VAL A 55 17.95 -9.52 2.01
CA VAL A 55 17.95 -8.27 2.77
C VAL A 55 19.17 -7.38 2.48
N TRP A 56 20.17 -7.92 1.83
CA TRP A 56 21.39 -7.18 1.47
C TRP A 56 21.19 -6.41 0.15
N SER A 57 20.35 -5.39 0.21
CA SER A 57 20.10 -4.52 -0.94
C SER A 57 20.08 -3.06 -0.47
N PHE A 58 20.87 -2.20 -1.13
CA PHE A 58 20.91 -0.77 -0.83
C PHE A 58 19.53 -0.12 -0.99
N SER A 59 18.79 -0.50 -2.01
CA SER A 59 17.45 0.04 -2.27
C SER A 59 16.46 -0.33 -1.16
N LEU A 60 16.59 -1.52 -0.55
CA LEU A 60 15.74 -1.95 0.56
C LEU A 60 15.97 -1.15 1.84
N MET A 61 17.13 -0.50 2.00
CA MET A 61 17.38 0.40 3.13
C MET A 61 16.43 1.62 3.15
N ALA A 62 15.80 1.97 2.02
CA ALA A 62 14.77 2.99 1.98
C ALA A 62 13.52 2.59 2.79
N VAL A 63 13.20 1.30 2.90
CA VAL A 63 12.01 0.79 3.62
C VAL A 63 12.05 1.17 5.12
N PRO A 64 13.10 0.87 5.89
CA PRO A 64 13.24 1.36 7.27
C PRO A 64 13.04 2.86 7.41
N PHE A 65 13.67 3.65 6.55
CA PHE A 65 13.57 5.10 6.63
C PHE A 65 12.15 5.59 6.33
N PHE A 66 11.47 5.08 5.31
CA PHE A 66 10.08 5.48 5.02
C PHE A 66 9.11 5.08 6.14
N ILE A 67 9.27 3.89 6.74
CA ILE A 67 8.46 3.48 7.89
C ILE A 67 8.71 4.44 9.07
N THR A 68 9.97 4.75 9.35
CA THR A 68 10.34 5.68 10.44
C THR A 68 9.79 7.08 10.19
N MET A 69 9.90 7.61 8.96
CA MET A 69 9.30 8.87 8.55
C MET A 69 7.80 8.88 8.82
N GLY A 70 7.08 7.86 8.36
CA GLY A 70 5.63 7.73 8.52
C GLY A 70 5.20 7.71 9.99
N VAL A 71 5.88 6.96 10.85
CA VAL A 71 5.58 6.89 12.28
C VAL A 71 5.86 8.22 12.99
N LEU A 72 7.00 8.87 12.72
CA LEU A 72 7.35 10.18 13.30
C LEU A 72 6.35 11.26 12.89
N MET A 73 5.97 11.27 11.62
CA MET A 73 5.00 12.26 11.10
C MET A 73 3.58 11.98 11.61
N GLY A 74 3.17 10.72 11.65
CA GLY A 74 1.86 10.32 12.17
C GLY A 74 1.66 10.69 13.64
N SER A 75 2.72 10.54 14.47
CA SER A 75 2.70 10.89 15.90
C SER A 75 3.01 12.38 16.15
N GLY A 76 3.52 13.09 15.14
CA GLY A 76 4.06 14.46 15.26
C GLY A 76 3.05 15.59 15.10
N GLY A 77 1.73 15.33 15.07
CA GLY A 77 0.68 16.36 14.92
C GLY A 77 0.51 16.84 13.47
N ILE A 78 1.00 16.07 12.51
CA ILE A 78 0.91 16.39 11.08
C ILE A 78 -0.47 16.03 10.54
N SER A 79 -1.08 14.98 11.05
CA SER A 79 -2.42 14.53 10.65
C SER A 79 -3.45 15.65 10.75
N GLU A 80 -3.46 16.40 11.85
CA GLU A 80 -4.39 17.52 12.09
C GLU A 80 -4.17 18.65 11.07
N LYS A 81 -2.92 18.89 10.66
CA LYS A 81 -2.61 19.93 9.67
C LYS A 81 -3.09 19.54 8.28
N LEU A 82 -2.93 18.27 7.92
CA LEU A 82 -3.42 17.75 6.63
C LEU A 82 -4.96 17.69 6.59
N ILE A 83 -5.62 17.31 7.68
CA ILE A 83 -7.08 17.36 7.81
C ILE A 83 -7.56 18.82 7.66
N ALA A 84 -6.91 19.78 8.30
CA ALA A 84 -7.28 21.19 8.20
C ALA A 84 -7.10 21.72 6.76
N LEU A 85 -6.04 21.31 6.06
CA LEU A 85 -5.83 21.66 4.65
C LEU A 85 -6.90 21.03 3.75
N ALA A 86 -7.18 19.74 3.93
CA ALA A 86 -8.23 19.04 3.20
C ALA A 86 -9.60 19.67 3.44
N ASN A 87 -9.90 20.05 4.69
CA ASN A 87 -11.15 20.76 5.04
C ASN A 87 -11.27 22.11 4.34
N ALA A 88 -10.19 22.87 4.27
CA ALA A 88 -10.18 24.14 3.53
C ALA A 88 -10.38 23.96 2.03
N LEU A 89 -9.97 22.82 1.46
CA LEU A 89 -10.06 22.54 0.02
C LEU A 89 -11.45 22.01 -0.39
N VAL A 90 -11.98 21.01 0.32
CA VAL A 90 -13.19 20.25 -0.09
C VAL A 90 -14.30 20.25 0.96
N GLY A 91 -14.08 20.75 2.17
CA GLY A 91 -15.03 20.69 3.27
C GLY A 91 -16.36 21.38 3.00
N TRP A 92 -16.44 22.32 2.07
CA TRP A 92 -17.65 23.05 1.65
C TRP A 92 -18.66 22.20 0.88
N MET A 93 -18.26 21.01 0.40
CA MET A 93 -19.14 20.12 -0.36
C MET A 93 -20.19 19.49 0.56
N ARG A 94 -21.28 18.93 -0.02
CA ARG A 94 -22.22 18.10 0.70
C ARG A 94 -21.55 16.81 1.13
N GLY A 95 -21.69 16.43 2.40
CA GLY A 95 -20.88 15.35 2.96
C GLY A 95 -19.42 15.77 3.13
N GLY A 96 -19.18 17.07 3.42
CA GLY A 96 -17.85 17.69 3.41
C GLY A 96 -16.81 16.92 4.20
N LEU A 97 -17.11 16.38 5.38
CA LEU A 97 -16.14 15.59 6.14
C LEU A 97 -15.77 14.26 5.49
N ALA A 98 -16.67 13.65 4.71
CA ALA A 98 -16.31 12.45 3.94
C ALA A 98 -15.32 12.81 2.81
N MET A 99 -15.52 13.96 2.14
CA MET A 99 -14.57 14.46 1.14
C MET A 99 -13.23 14.83 1.78
N VAL A 100 -13.26 15.45 2.96
CA VAL A 100 -12.06 15.77 3.75
C VAL A 100 -11.29 14.50 4.11
N ASN A 101 -11.97 13.43 4.51
CA ASN A 101 -11.35 12.15 4.84
C ASN A 101 -10.57 11.59 3.63
N ILE A 102 -11.19 11.56 2.45
CA ILE A 102 -10.57 11.06 1.22
C ILE A 102 -9.35 11.91 0.86
N VAL A 103 -9.49 13.25 0.81
CA VAL A 103 -8.37 14.14 0.44
C VAL A 103 -7.26 14.13 1.51
N ALA A 104 -7.61 14.02 2.79
CA ALA A 104 -6.63 13.89 3.85
C ALA A 104 -5.84 12.57 3.75
N SER A 105 -6.50 11.45 3.42
CA SER A 105 -5.85 10.16 3.16
C SER A 105 -4.91 10.23 1.94
N TYR A 106 -5.31 10.94 0.88
CA TYR A 106 -4.43 11.16 -0.27
C TYR A 106 -3.13 11.88 0.12
N PHE A 107 -3.21 12.93 0.93
CA PHE A 107 -2.03 13.65 1.41
C PHE A 107 -1.23 12.84 2.44
N PHE A 108 -1.91 12.23 3.39
CA PHE A 108 -1.27 11.45 4.45
C PHE A 108 -0.63 10.17 3.92
N GLY A 109 -1.19 9.61 2.87
CA GLY A 109 -0.64 8.45 2.17
C GLY A 109 0.78 8.67 1.69
N GLY A 110 1.07 9.85 1.10
CA GLY A 110 2.41 10.25 0.72
C GLY A 110 3.41 10.41 1.89
N ILE A 111 2.95 10.17 3.11
CA ILE A 111 3.77 10.22 4.33
C ILE A 111 3.88 8.83 4.95
N SER A 112 2.74 8.15 5.16
CA SER A 112 2.68 6.87 5.88
C SER A 112 3.00 5.66 4.98
N GLY A 113 2.59 5.71 3.72
CA GLY A 113 2.70 4.59 2.79
C GLY A 113 1.96 3.31 3.24
N SER A 114 1.03 3.41 4.22
CA SER A 114 0.37 2.28 4.88
C SER A 114 -1.10 2.54 5.14
N ALA A 115 -1.99 1.74 4.55
CA ALA A 115 -3.42 1.83 4.79
C ALA A 115 -3.81 1.57 6.27
N ALA A 116 -3.09 0.69 6.94
CA ALA A 116 -3.28 0.40 8.35
C ALA A 116 -2.96 1.61 9.23
N ALA A 117 -1.83 2.27 8.99
CA ALA A 117 -1.41 3.47 9.71
C ALA A 117 -2.34 4.65 9.43
N ASP A 118 -2.80 4.83 8.19
CA ASP A 118 -3.77 5.83 7.78
C ASP A 118 -5.10 5.62 8.52
N THR A 119 -5.68 4.43 8.44
CA THR A 119 -6.93 4.08 9.14
C THR A 119 -6.82 4.30 10.65
N ALA A 120 -5.72 3.94 11.28
CA ALA A 120 -5.53 4.13 12.71
C ALA A 120 -5.38 5.61 13.08
N SER A 121 -4.56 6.36 12.33
CA SER A 121 -4.24 7.77 12.61
C SER A 121 -5.41 8.71 12.25
N LEU A 122 -5.75 8.79 10.96
CA LEU A 122 -6.83 9.66 10.50
C LEU A 122 -8.20 9.18 11.00
N GLY A 123 -8.43 7.87 11.06
CA GLY A 123 -9.69 7.29 11.51
C GLY A 123 -10.00 7.62 12.96
N SER A 124 -8.99 7.63 13.84
CA SER A 124 -9.17 7.99 15.25
C SER A 124 -9.64 9.46 15.45
N ILE A 125 -9.36 10.32 14.49
CA ILE A 125 -9.75 11.75 14.51
C ILE A 125 -11.05 11.95 13.72
N LEU A 126 -11.09 11.46 12.47
CA LEU A 126 -12.17 11.79 11.54
C LEU A 126 -13.45 11.00 11.80
N ILE A 127 -13.39 9.74 12.24
CA ILE A 127 -14.60 8.96 12.54
C ILE A 127 -15.41 9.62 13.65
N PRO A 128 -14.85 9.95 14.84
CA PRO A 128 -15.59 10.69 15.87
C PRO A 128 -16.10 12.04 15.37
N MET A 129 -15.25 12.82 14.68
CA MET A 129 -15.62 14.13 14.14
C MET A 129 -16.81 14.03 13.15
N MET A 130 -16.85 13.02 12.32
CA MET A 130 -17.98 12.79 11.39
C MET A 130 -19.24 12.41 12.17
N VAL A 131 -19.15 11.52 13.14
CA VAL A 131 -20.28 11.08 13.98
C VAL A 131 -20.87 12.26 14.76
N ASP A 132 -20.03 13.10 15.35
CA ASP A 132 -20.45 14.31 16.08
C ASP A 132 -21.20 15.32 15.17
N GLN A 133 -20.91 15.31 13.86
CA GLN A 133 -21.63 16.13 12.87
C GLN A 133 -22.84 15.41 12.25
N GLY A 134 -23.24 14.27 12.78
CA GLY A 134 -24.46 13.57 12.37
C GLY A 134 -24.29 12.59 11.20
N TYR A 135 -23.07 12.17 10.90
CA TYR A 135 -22.85 11.07 9.96
C TYR A 135 -23.01 9.72 10.67
N ASP A 136 -23.54 8.74 9.97
CA ASP A 136 -23.60 7.37 10.47
C ASP A 136 -22.20 6.80 10.69
N THR A 137 -21.99 6.09 11.79
CA THR A 137 -20.69 5.52 12.15
C THR A 137 -20.20 4.49 11.14
N ASP A 138 -21.13 3.70 10.56
CA ASP A 138 -20.82 2.70 9.53
C ASP A 138 -20.29 3.35 8.25
N PHE A 139 -20.94 4.44 7.78
CA PHE A 139 -20.48 5.20 6.63
C PHE A 139 -19.14 5.88 6.89
N SER A 140 -18.97 6.53 8.05
CA SER A 140 -17.73 7.20 8.42
C SER A 140 -16.55 6.22 8.43
N THR A 141 -16.77 5.02 8.98
CA THR A 141 -15.77 3.95 9.00
C THR A 141 -15.47 3.45 7.58
N ALA A 142 -16.50 3.21 6.77
CA ALA A 142 -16.33 2.72 5.40
C ALA A 142 -15.52 3.71 4.54
N VAL A 143 -15.81 5.01 4.62
CA VAL A 143 -15.04 6.04 3.92
C VAL A 143 -13.58 6.01 4.37
N THR A 144 -13.33 6.00 5.67
CA THR A 144 -11.98 6.04 6.24
C THR A 144 -11.12 4.84 5.79
N ILE A 145 -11.66 3.62 5.88
CA ILE A 145 -10.89 2.43 5.49
C ILE A 145 -10.68 2.34 3.99
N THR A 146 -11.61 2.82 3.16
CA THR A 146 -11.45 2.78 1.71
C THR A 146 -10.50 3.86 1.21
N SER A 147 -10.56 5.07 1.77
CA SER A 147 -9.62 6.14 1.42
C SER A 147 -8.19 5.81 1.86
N SER A 148 -8.00 5.05 2.93
CA SER A 148 -6.65 4.67 3.38
C SER A 148 -5.87 3.87 2.32
N CYS A 149 -6.56 3.21 1.36
CA CYS A 149 -5.90 2.54 0.24
C CYS A 149 -5.19 3.52 -0.72
N GLU A 150 -5.58 4.79 -0.74
CA GLU A 150 -4.87 5.82 -1.51
C GLU A 150 -3.43 5.97 -1.02
N GLY A 151 -3.22 5.83 0.29
CA GLY A 151 -1.91 5.87 0.90
C GLY A 151 -0.93 4.79 0.46
N LEU A 152 -1.42 3.73 -0.15
CA LEU A 152 -0.56 2.71 -0.73
C LEU A 152 -0.06 3.11 -2.12
N LEU A 153 -0.87 3.89 -2.86
CA LEU A 153 -0.60 4.34 -4.22
C LEU A 153 0.17 5.66 -4.27
N VAL A 154 -0.09 6.56 -3.32
CA VAL A 154 0.53 7.90 -3.32
C VAL A 154 1.94 7.80 -2.76
N PRO A 155 2.96 8.22 -3.52
CA PRO A 155 4.34 8.19 -3.05
C PRO A 155 4.68 9.29 -2.02
N PRO A 156 5.70 9.01 -1.19
CA PRO A 156 6.53 7.81 -1.16
C PRO A 156 5.86 6.62 -0.46
N SER A 157 6.01 5.43 -1.03
CA SER A 157 5.46 4.19 -0.49
C SER A 157 6.54 3.12 -0.36
N HIS A 158 6.73 2.58 0.83
CA HIS A 158 7.68 1.49 1.08
C HIS A 158 7.32 0.22 0.29
N ASN A 159 6.04 -0.02 0.02
CA ASN A 159 5.59 -1.15 -0.78
C ASN A 159 6.03 -1.04 -2.25
N MET A 160 6.08 0.17 -2.80
CA MET A 160 6.62 0.40 -4.14
C MET A 160 8.13 0.12 -4.20
N VAL A 161 8.86 0.41 -3.13
CA VAL A 161 10.29 0.06 -3.04
C VAL A 161 10.49 -1.45 -2.98
N ILE A 162 9.69 -2.16 -2.19
CA ILE A 162 9.70 -3.63 -2.13
C ILE A 162 9.39 -4.21 -3.52
N TYR A 163 8.39 -3.67 -4.21
CA TYR A 163 8.06 -4.10 -5.57
C TYR A 163 9.22 -3.86 -6.54
N ALA A 164 9.81 -2.67 -6.56
CA ALA A 164 10.91 -2.32 -7.46
C ALA A 164 12.10 -3.28 -7.31
N THR A 165 12.44 -3.62 -6.07
CA THR A 165 13.54 -4.55 -5.76
C THR A 165 13.20 -5.99 -6.13
N THR A 166 11.95 -6.41 -5.94
CA THR A 166 11.50 -7.77 -6.26
C THR A 166 11.32 -8.00 -7.75
N ALA A 167 10.83 -7.00 -8.47
CA ALA A 167 10.64 -7.05 -9.93
C ALA A 167 11.97 -7.04 -10.70
N GLY A 168 13.04 -6.53 -10.10
CA GLY A 168 14.37 -6.44 -10.73
C GLY A 168 14.40 -5.49 -11.91
N GLY A 169 15.11 -4.37 -11.78
CA GLY A 169 15.28 -3.40 -12.86
C GLY A 169 14.16 -2.36 -13.03
N VAL A 170 13.19 -2.32 -12.15
CA VAL A 170 12.14 -1.28 -12.14
C VAL A 170 12.62 -0.09 -11.30
N SER A 171 12.56 1.11 -11.87
CA SER A 171 12.93 2.35 -11.18
C SER A 171 11.94 2.69 -10.09
N VAL A 172 12.43 2.93 -8.86
CA VAL A 172 11.61 3.43 -7.73
C VAL A 172 11.01 4.81 -8.06
N GLY A 173 11.78 5.69 -8.71
CA GLY A 173 11.30 7.00 -9.15
C GLY A 173 10.16 6.90 -10.16
N ALA A 174 10.27 5.95 -11.13
CA ALA A 174 9.21 5.70 -12.09
C ALA A 174 7.91 5.20 -11.40
N LEU A 175 8.03 4.31 -10.41
CA LEU A 175 6.88 3.84 -9.62
C LEU A 175 6.26 4.96 -8.80
N PHE A 176 7.07 5.82 -8.18
CA PHE A 176 6.58 6.98 -7.45
C PHE A 176 5.77 7.90 -8.36
N MET A 177 6.29 8.26 -9.52
CA MET A 177 5.53 9.08 -10.47
C MET A 177 4.28 8.37 -10.99
N ALA A 178 4.36 7.06 -11.20
CA ALA A 178 3.24 6.24 -11.66
C ALA A 178 2.08 6.14 -10.65
N GLY A 179 2.32 6.36 -9.36
CA GLY A 179 1.31 6.22 -8.31
C GLY A 179 0.38 7.42 -8.16
N TYR A 180 0.81 8.64 -8.53
CA TYR A 180 0.03 9.86 -8.30
C TYR A 180 -1.30 9.88 -9.04
N LEU A 181 -1.30 9.61 -10.34
CA LEU A 181 -2.53 9.68 -11.15
C LEU A 181 -3.50 8.55 -10.80
N PRO A 182 -3.07 7.28 -10.64
CA PRO A 182 -3.92 6.22 -10.09
C PRO A 182 -4.52 6.55 -8.72
N GLY A 183 -3.71 7.08 -7.80
CA GLY A 183 -4.20 7.52 -6.50
C GLY A 183 -5.27 8.61 -6.61
N ALA A 184 -5.07 9.61 -7.48
CA ALA A 184 -6.04 10.67 -7.72
C ALA A 184 -7.34 10.14 -8.36
N ILE A 185 -7.26 9.16 -9.28
CA ILE A 185 -8.43 8.51 -9.86
C ILE A 185 -9.21 7.74 -8.79
N LEU A 186 -8.52 7.02 -7.92
CA LEU A 186 -9.14 6.33 -6.79
C LEU A 186 -9.84 7.32 -5.86
N ALA A 187 -9.16 8.43 -5.48
CA ALA A 187 -9.74 9.50 -4.67
C ALA A 187 -11.02 10.08 -5.30
N ILE A 188 -10.98 10.41 -6.59
CA ILE A 188 -12.15 10.93 -7.32
C ILE A 188 -13.28 9.92 -7.34
N ALA A 189 -13.00 8.63 -7.59
CA ALA A 189 -14.01 7.59 -7.59
C ALA A 189 -14.68 7.44 -6.22
N LEU A 190 -13.88 7.45 -5.14
CA LEU A 190 -14.38 7.40 -3.76
C LEU A 190 -15.16 8.67 -3.39
N MET A 191 -14.71 9.86 -3.84
CA MET A 191 -15.43 11.12 -3.64
C MET A 191 -16.79 11.10 -4.33
N ILE A 192 -16.89 10.57 -5.55
CA ILE A 192 -18.16 10.42 -6.27
C ILE A 192 -19.10 9.49 -5.49
N GLY A 193 -18.61 8.31 -5.06
CA GLY A 193 -19.36 7.36 -4.26
C GLY A 193 -19.85 7.97 -2.94
N SER A 194 -18.95 8.65 -2.22
CA SER A 194 -19.25 9.34 -0.95
C SER A 194 -20.28 10.46 -1.15
N TYR A 195 -20.17 11.23 -2.24
CA TYR A 195 -21.10 12.31 -2.55
C TYR A 195 -22.53 11.77 -2.81
N ILE A 196 -22.65 10.71 -3.61
CA ILE A 196 -23.95 10.07 -3.91
C ILE A 196 -24.60 9.59 -2.61
N ILE A 197 -23.85 8.92 -1.72
CA ILE A 197 -24.37 8.45 -0.45
C ILE A 197 -24.74 9.62 0.47
N SER A 198 -23.92 10.67 0.52
CA SER A 198 -24.16 11.87 1.32
C SER A 198 -25.40 12.62 0.90
N VAL A 199 -25.70 12.68 -0.41
CA VAL A 199 -26.96 13.24 -0.91
C VAL A 199 -28.15 12.38 -0.49
N LYS A 200 -28.01 11.05 -0.61
CA LYS A 200 -29.07 10.08 -0.30
C LYS A 200 -29.45 10.04 1.19
N ARG A 201 -28.42 10.15 2.08
CA ARG A 201 -28.57 10.15 3.54
C ARG A 201 -28.75 11.55 4.14
N ASN A 202 -28.85 12.61 3.29
CA ASN A 202 -29.03 14.01 3.70
C ASN A 202 -27.97 14.53 4.68
N TYR A 203 -26.69 14.14 4.51
CA TYR A 203 -25.61 14.64 5.33
C TYR A 203 -25.39 16.15 5.18
N PRO A 204 -24.84 16.82 6.20
CA PRO A 204 -24.69 18.27 6.21
C PRO A 204 -23.73 18.75 5.11
N LYS A 205 -23.89 20.02 4.73
CA LYS A 205 -22.91 20.78 3.95
C LYS A 205 -21.97 21.49 4.93
N GLY A 206 -20.69 21.56 4.57
CA GLY A 206 -19.75 22.36 5.32
C GLY A 206 -19.84 23.86 5.03
N GLU A 207 -18.94 24.61 5.63
CA GLU A 207 -18.82 26.06 5.47
C GLU A 207 -18.41 26.41 4.03
N LYS A 208 -18.76 27.63 3.59
CA LYS A 208 -18.43 28.09 2.24
C LYS A 208 -16.91 28.15 2.03
N PHE A 209 -16.47 27.78 0.82
CA PHE A 209 -15.06 27.88 0.45
C PHE A 209 -14.53 29.31 0.61
N SER A 210 -13.38 29.42 1.27
CA SER A 210 -12.67 30.68 1.46
C SER A 210 -11.23 30.56 0.98
N ILE A 211 -10.88 31.30 -0.08
CA ILE A 211 -9.51 31.31 -0.61
C ILE A 211 -8.49 31.80 0.43
N LYS A 212 -8.87 32.75 1.27
CA LYS A 212 -8.02 33.25 2.35
C LYS A 212 -7.80 32.18 3.42
N GLY A 213 -8.85 31.40 3.75
CA GLY A 213 -8.76 30.25 4.65
C GLY A 213 -7.86 29.16 4.09
N PHE A 214 -8.02 28.84 2.80
CA PHE A 214 -7.20 27.86 2.10
C PHE A 214 -5.72 28.24 2.09
N LEU A 215 -5.37 29.49 1.69
CA LEU A 215 -3.99 29.96 1.68
C LEU A 215 -3.36 29.96 3.08
N LYS A 216 -4.14 30.30 4.12
CA LYS A 216 -3.68 30.21 5.50
C LYS A 216 -3.36 28.77 5.90
N GLN A 217 -4.25 27.82 5.58
CA GLN A 217 -4.02 26.39 5.89
C GLN A 217 -2.88 25.81 5.06
N MET A 218 -2.73 26.21 3.82
CA MET A 218 -1.56 25.82 3.00
C MET A 218 -0.24 26.28 3.65
N GLY A 219 -0.19 27.50 4.19
CA GLY A 219 0.98 27.98 4.91
C GLY A 219 1.29 27.18 6.17
N THR A 220 0.27 26.80 6.96
CA THR A 220 0.46 26.00 8.18
C THR A 220 0.81 24.54 7.89
N SER A 221 0.34 23.98 6.77
CA SER A 221 0.61 22.61 6.34
C SER A 221 1.85 22.49 5.45
N PHE A 222 2.48 23.63 5.10
CA PHE A 222 3.64 23.66 4.20
C PHE A 222 4.75 22.71 4.64
N TRP A 223 5.08 22.71 5.91
CA TRP A 223 6.14 21.84 6.45
C TRP A 223 5.81 20.35 6.34
N ALA A 224 4.53 19.97 6.45
CA ALA A 224 4.11 18.61 6.22
C ALA A 224 4.26 18.19 4.75
N LEU A 225 3.79 19.04 3.82
CA LEU A 225 3.88 18.80 2.39
C LEU A 225 5.33 18.82 1.89
N ALA A 226 6.19 19.65 2.48
CA ALA A 226 7.59 19.72 2.11
C ALA A 226 8.34 18.40 2.35
N ALA A 227 7.96 17.59 3.33
CA ALA A 227 8.53 16.27 3.52
C ALA A 227 8.31 15.35 2.29
N ILE A 228 7.09 15.37 1.75
CA ILE A 228 6.74 14.61 0.53
C ILE A 228 7.54 15.16 -0.66
N LEU A 229 7.60 16.50 -0.80
CA LEU A 229 8.32 17.14 -1.89
C LEU A 229 9.81 16.82 -1.87
N ILE A 230 10.45 16.80 -0.68
CA ILE A 230 11.88 16.45 -0.54
C ILE A 230 12.14 15.06 -1.13
N VAL A 231 11.31 14.08 -0.78
CA VAL A 231 11.49 12.72 -1.30
C VAL A 231 11.24 12.66 -2.79
N VAL A 232 10.10 13.18 -3.23
CA VAL A 232 9.66 13.04 -4.62
C VAL A 232 10.57 13.82 -5.56
N VAL A 233 10.82 15.09 -5.28
CA VAL A 233 11.69 15.92 -6.11
C VAL A 233 13.13 15.40 -6.08
N GLY A 234 13.61 14.93 -4.93
CA GLY A 234 14.94 14.36 -4.79
C GLY A 234 15.15 13.11 -5.66
N VAL A 235 14.18 12.19 -5.63
CA VAL A 235 14.25 10.93 -6.40
C VAL A 235 13.97 11.15 -7.88
N VAL A 236 12.91 11.89 -8.21
CA VAL A 236 12.49 12.17 -9.60
C VAL A 236 13.50 13.06 -10.33
N GLY A 237 14.04 14.05 -9.64
CA GLY A 237 15.09 14.92 -10.18
C GLY A 237 16.46 14.26 -10.31
N GLY A 238 16.61 13.00 -9.87
CA GLY A 238 17.88 12.28 -9.92
C GLY A 238 18.97 12.85 -9.01
N VAL A 239 18.59 13.75 -8.09
CA VAL A 239 19.53 14.40 -7.14
C VAL A 239 19.95 13.41 -6.05
N PHE A 240 18.99 12.60 -5.61
CA PHE A 240 19.17 11.59 -4.57
C PHE A 240 18.60 10.24 -5.00
N THR A 241 19.20 9.18 -4.48
CA THR A 241 18.58 7.84 -4.51
C THR A 241 17.35 7.81 -3.59
N ALA A 242 16.49 6.80 -3.75
CA ALA A 242 15.34 6.60 -2.87
C ALA A 242 15.76 6.45 -1.40
N THR A 243 16.89 5.80 -1.13
CA THR A 243 17.44 5.59 0.21
C THR A 243 17.94 6.90 0.84
N GLU A 244 18.68 7.71 0.09
CA GLU A 244 19.17 9.02 0.55
C GLU A 244 18.01 9.98 0.80
N SER A 245 17.06 10.05 -0.12
CA SER A 245 15.84 10.86 0.06
C SER A 245 15.05 10.45 1.28
N ALA A 246 14.89 9.15 1.53
CA ALA A 246 14.20 8.64 2.70
C ALA A 246 14.94 8.99 4.00
N ALA A 247 16.28 8.89 4.04
CA ALA A 247 17.08 9.27 5.20
C ALA A 247 16.96 10.78 5.51
N ILE A 248 17.03 11.63 4.48
CA ILE A 248 16.83 13.08 4.62
C ILE A 248 15.41 13.37 5.13
N ALA A 249 14.41 12.67 4.62
CA ALA A 249 13.02 12.84 5.04
C ALA A 249 12.78 12.44 6.51
N VAL A 250 13.48 11.42 7.04
CA VAL A 250 13.43 11.08 8.47
C VAL A 250 13.97 12.23 9.32
N LEU A 251 15.15 12.77 8.99
CA LEU A 251 15.73 13.89 9.72
C LEU A 251 14.83 15.13 9.65
N TYR A 252 14.30 15.42 8.49
CA TYR A 252 13.35 16.52 8.29
C TYR A 252 12.07 16.31 9.12
N SER A 253 11.49 15.12 9.08
CA SER A 253 10.27 14.77 9.81
C SER A 253 10.46 14.88 11.32
N LEU A 254 11.61 14.42 11.84
CA LEU A 254 11.99 14.57 13.24
C LEU A 254 12.06 16.05 13.61
N PHE A 255 12.75 16.87 12.80
CA PHE A 255 12.87 18.31 13.03
C PHE A 255 11.50 19.01 13.05
N VAL A 256 10.65 18.73 12.05
CA VAL A 256 9.31 19.33 11.96
C VAL A 256 8.41 18.91 13.12
N SER A 257 8.41 17.62 13.48
CA SER A 257 7.55 17.09 14.56
C SER A 257 7.94 17.59 15.94
N VAL A 258 9.24 17.76 16.21
CA VAL A 258 9.74 18.18 17.52
C VAL A 258 9.78 19.72 17.65
N PHE A 259 10.33 20.43 16.65
CA PHE A 259 10.62 21.86 16.79
C PHE A 259 9.57 22.78 16.19
N ILE A 260 8.93 22.39 15.08
CA ILE A 260 7.95 23.24 14.38
C ILE A 260 6.54 22.99 14.90
N TYR A 261 6.06 21.75 14.83
CA TYR A 261 4.71 21.41 15.29
C TYR A 261 4.64 21.08 16.78
N LYS A 262 5.78 20.75 17.39
CA LYS A 262 5.87 20.43 18.83
C LYS A 262 4.89 19.32 19.23
N GLY A 263 4.58 18.43 18.31
CA GLY A 263 3.70 17.29 18.53
C GLY A 263 4.39 16.11 19.22
N LEU A 264 5.75 16.06 19.20
CA LEU A 264 6.54 15.04 19.85
C LEU A 264 7.54 15.65 20.84
N ASP A 265 7.56 15.10 22.04
CA ASP A 265 8.67 15.27 22.97
C ASP A 265 9.71 14.14 22.77
N TRP A 266 10.86 14.23 23.44
CA TRP A 266 11.91 13.21 23.33
C TRP A 266 11.47 11.80 23.76
N LYS A 267 10.51 11.69 24.71
CA LYS A 267 9.92 10.41 25.09
C LYS A 267 9.03 9.86 23.98
N GLY A 268 8.25 10.73 23.34
CA GLY A 268 7.43 10.38 22.17
C GLY A 268 8.28 9.93 20.98
N VAL A 269 9.43 10.59 20.73
CA VAL A 269 10.38 10.17 19.69
C VAL A 269 10.89 8.76 19.99
N TRP A 270 11.31 8.49 21.22
CA TRP A 270 11.79 7.15 21.60
C TRP A 270 10.73 6.08 21.41
N LYS A 271 9.51 6.34 21.88
CA LYS A 271 8.37 5.43 21.70
C LYS A 271 8.04 5.18 20.22
N SER A 272 8.15 6.23 19.40
CA SER A 272 7.96 6.10 17.94
C SER A 272 9.04 5.21 17.32
N LEU A 273 10.29 5.35 17.74
CA LEU A 273 11.39 4.48 17.26
C LEU A 273 11.21 3.02 17.72
N GLU A 274 10.76 2.77 18.94
CA GLU A 274 10.41 1.42 19.40
C GLU A 274 9.33 0.78 18.52
N SER A 275 8.26 1.52 18.23
CA SER A 275 7.20 1.04 17.32
C SER A 275 7.73 0.77 15.91
N CYS A 276 8.71 1.54 15.44
CA CYS A 276 9.37 1.27 14.16
C CYS A 276 10.13 -0.06 14.18
N VAL A 277 10.85 -0.38 15.27
CA VAL A 277 11.61 -1.62 15.38
C VAL A 277 10.69 -2.83 15.24
N ASP A 278 9.55 -2.85 15.90
CA ASP A 278 8.58 -3.94 15.81
C ASP A 278 8.08 -4.14 14.37
N THR A 279 7.72 -3.05 13.70
CA THR A 279 7.27 -3.10 12.30
C THR A 279 8.39 -3.58 11.37
N LEU A 280 9.59 -3.07 11.56
CA LEU A 280 10.76 -3.42 10.75
C LEU A 280 11.18 -4.87 10.92
N ALA A 281 11.12 -5.40 12.15
CA ALA A 281 11.45 -6.80 12.40
C ALA A 281 10.54 -7.74 11.60
N ILE A 282 9.23 -7.44 11.55
CA ILE A 282 8.28 -8.22 10.77
C ILE A 282 8.57 -8.12 9.27
N VAL A 283 8.82 -6.91 8.77
CA VAL A 283 9.06 -6.68 7.33
C VAL A 283 10.37 -7.31 6.88
N LEU A 284 11.45 -7.15 7.64
CA LEU A 284 12.77 -7.66 7.26
C LEU A 284 12.84 -9.19 7.29
N ILE A 285 12.27 -9.84 8.31
CA ILE A 285 12.21 -11.31 8.33
C ILE A 285 11.38 -11.86 7.18
N LEU A 286 10.30 -11.15 6.83
CA LEU A 286 9.47 -11.53 5.71
C LEU A 286 10.22 -11.41 4.37
N ILE A 287 10.95 -10.32 4.15
CA ILE A 287 11.79 -10.14 2.96
C ILE A 287 12.84 -11.26 2.87
N ALA A 288 13.52 -11.54 3.99
CA ALA A 288 14.52 -12.60 4.05
C ALA A 288 13.95 -13.97 3.66
N THR A 289 12.87 -14.39 4.31
CA THR A 289 12.25 -15.70 4.05
C THR A 289 11.66 -15.78 2.64
N SER A 290 11.06 -14.69 2.13
CA SER A 290 10.51 -14.63 0.79
C SER A 290 11.59 -14.69 -0.30
N ALA A 291 12.78 -14.15 -0.06
CA ALA A 291 13.90 -14.27 -1.00
C ALA A 291 14.32 -15.74 -1.18
N ALA A 292 14.41 -16.49 -0.08
CA ALA A 292 14.71 -17.92 -0.13
C ALA A 292 13.55 -18.72 -0.80
N PHE A 293 12.30 -18.37 -0.52
CA PHE A 293 11.12 -18.96 -1.15
C PHE A 293 11.10 -18.69 -2.66
N GLY A 294 11.36 -17.45 -3.08
CA GLY A 294 11.47 -17.07 -4.49
C GLY A 294 12.56 -17.83 -5.24
N ASN A 295 13.69 -18.10 -4.57
CA ASN A 295 14.74 -18.96 -5.14
C ASN A 295 14.23 -20.38 -5.39
N CYS A 296 13.50 -20.99 -4.45
CA CYS A 296 12.88 -22.31 -4.67
C CYS A 296 11.85 -22.26 -5.80
N LEU A 297 11.01 -21.24 -5.90
CA LEU A 297 10.07 -21.06 -7.02
C LEU A 297 10.79 -21.05 -8.37
N THR A 298 11.93 -20.37 -8.43
CA THR A 298 12.74 -20.28 -9.65
C THR A 298 13.38 -21.62 -10.01
N LEU A 299 13.96 -22.33 -9.04
CA LEU A 299 14.55 -23.65 -9.24
C LEU A 299 13.51 -24.71 -9.68
N LEU A 300 12.29 -24.57 -9.25
CA LEU A 300 11.16 -25.45 -9.61
C LEU A 300 10.41 -25.00 -10.88
N HIS A 301 10.91 -23.96 -11.55
CA HIS A 301 10.28 -23.38 -12.74
C HIS A 301 8.79 -23.00 -12.54
N VAL A 302 8.39 -22.65 -11.31
CA VAL A 302 7.00 -22.30 -10.99
C VAL A 302 6.48 -21.12 -11.79
N PRO A 303 7.24 -20.02 -12.00
CA PRO A 303 6.80 -18.90 -12.83
C PRO A 303 6.42 -19.32 -14.26
N ALA A 304 7.26 -20.14 -14.90
CA ALA A 304 7.00 -20.63 -16.26
C ALA A 304 5.78 -21.57 -16.30
N LYS A 305 5.65 -22.45 -15.30
CA LYS A 305 4.47 -23.35 -15.18
C LYS A 305 3.18 -22.54 -14.97
N ALA A 306 3.22 -21.53 -14.12
CA ALA A 306 2.09 -20.63 -13.90
C ALA A 306 1.71 -19.83 -15.16
N ALA A 307 2.71 -19.32 -15.89
CA ALA A 307 2.49 -18.62 -17.16
C ALA A 307 1.78 -19.55 -18.17
N ASN A 308 2.29 -20.76 -18.36
CA ASN A 308 1.69 -21.75 -19.25
C ASN A 308 0.26 -22.13 -18.83
N LEU A 309 0.01 -22.27 -17.54
CA LEU A 309 -1.33 -22.56 -17.02
C LEU A 309 -2.30 -21.42 -17.32
N ILE A 310 -1.92 -20.18 -17.05
CA ILE A 310 -2.78 -18.99 -17.26
C ILE A 310 -3.04 -18.80 -18.76
N THR A 311 -2.02 -18.92 -19.61
CA THR A 311 -2.17 -18.80 -21.05
C THR A 311 -2.93 -19.98 -21.69
N SER A 312 -2.97 -21.16 -21.05
CA SER A 312 -3.80 -22.26 -21.49
C SER A 312 -5.30 -22.03 -21.24
N ILE A 313 -5.66 -21.20 -20.25
CA ILE A 313 -7.06 -20.87 -19.98
C ILE A 313 -7.60 -19.91 -21.06
N SER A 314 -6.80 -18.97 -21.51
CA SER A 314 -7.17 -18.02 -22.57
C SER A 314 -5.94 -17.43 -23.23
N SER A 315 -6.04 -17.18 -24.53
CA SER A 315 -5.06 -16.43 -25.30
C SER A 315 -5.39 -14.92 -25.38
N SER A 316 -6.54 -14.51 -24.83
CA SER A 316 -6.97 -13.10 -24.84
C SER A 316 -6.24 -12.29 -23.76
N PRO A 317 -5.52 -11.22 -24.13
CA PRO A 317 -4.85 -10.35 -23.16
C PRO A 317 -5.80 -9.78 -22.09
N ILE A 318 -7.05 -9.49 -22.49
CA ILE A 318 -8.07 -8.95 -21.58
C ILE A 318 -8.42 -9.98 -20.49
N VAL A 319 -8.66 -11.23 -20.90
CA VAL A 319 -9.00 -12.31 -19.95
C VAL A 319 -7.83 -12.59 -19.00
N ILE A 320 -6.61 -12.63 -19.51
CA ILE A 320 -5.41 -12.81 -18.69
C ILE A 320 -5.26 -11.67 -17.69
N ALA A 321 -5.43 -10.40 -18.11
CA ALA A 321 -5.35 -9.26 -17.21
C ALA A 321 -6.42 -9.32 -16.09
N LEU A 322 -7.64 -9.73 -16.41
CA LEU A 322 -8.71 -9.95 -15.41
C LEU A 322 -8.38 -11.10 -14.45
N LEU A 323 -7.80 -12.20 -14.96
CA LEU A 323 -7.35 -13.32 -14.13
C LEU A 323 -6.23 -12.89 -13.18
N LEU A 324 -5.26 -12.09 -13.66
CA LEU A 324 -4.21 -11.53 -12.80
C LEU A 324 -4.81 -10.68 -11.67
N ASN A 325 -5.76 -9.78 -11.99
CA ASN A 325 -6.46 -8.99 -10.98
C ASN A 325 -7.21 -9.88 -9.98
N LEU A 326 -7.92 -10.89 -10.45
CA LEU A 326 -8.66 -11.82 -9.59
C LEU A 326 -7.74 -12.57 -8.63
N ILE A 327 -6.62 -13.10 -9.14
CA ILE A 327 -5.63 -13.81 -8.32
C ILE A 327 -5.06 -12.86 -7.24
N LEU A 328 -4.68 -11.64 -7.63
CA LEU A 328 -4.13 -10.65 -6.71
C LEU A 328 -5.15 -10.20 -5.66
N LEU A 329 -6.42 -10.04 -6.03
CA LEU A 329 -7.51 -9.74 -5.08
C LEU A 329 -7.67 -10.87 -4.06
N ILE A 330 -7.72 -12.13 -4.51
CA ILE A 330 -7.86 -13.30 -3.63
C ILE A 330 -6.66 -13.40 -2.68
N LEU A 331 -5.44 -13.19 -3.17
CA LEU A 331 -4.25 -13.17 -2.32
C LEU A 331 -4.32 -12.03 -1.29
N GLY A 332 -4.76 -10.84 -1.69
CA GLY A 332 -4.94 -9.68 -0.82
C GLY A 332 -5.97 -9.89 0.29
N MET A 333 -6.98 -10.74 0.07
CA MET A 333 -7.95 -11.10 1.10
C MET A 333 -7.36 -11.98 2.22
N ILE A 334 -6.25 -12.67 1.95
CA ILE A 334 -5.67 -13.69 2.84
C ILE A 334 -4.38 -13.18 3.50
N MET A 335 -3.59 -12.38 2.79
CA MET A 335 -2.24 -12.00 3.17
C MET A 335 -2.08 -10.48 3.15
N ASP A 336 -1.10 -9.99 3.89
CA ASP A 336 -0.69 -8.59 3.83
C ASP A 336 0.08 -8.28 2.53
N MET A 337 0.24 -6.98 2.21
CA MET A 337 0.78 -6.51 0.93
C MET A 337 2.22 -6.94 0.67
N ALA A 338 3.10 -6.78 1.65
CA ALA A 338 4.52 -7.08 1.46
C ALA A 338 4.79 -8.54 1.07
N PRO A 339 4.19 -9.56 1.74
CA PRO A 339 4.29 -10.96 1.30
C PRO A 339 3.81 -11.18 -0.13
N ILE A 340 2.69 -10.56 -0.49
CA ILE A 340 2.11 -10.73 -1.84
C ILE A 340 3.08 -10.18 -2.88
N ILE A 341 3.60 -8.99 -2.68
CA ILE A 341 4.58 -8.39 -3.60
C ILE A 341 5.78 -9.33 -3.78
N LEU A 342 6.35 -9.83 -2.67
CA LEU A 342 7.54 -10.66 -2.71
C LEU A 342 7.32 -12.02 -3.37
N ILE A 343 6.14 -12.63 -3.21
CA ILE A 343 5.83 -13.97 -3.70
C ILE A 343 5.17 -13.92 -5.08
N ALA A 344 4.19 -13.05 -5.27
CA ALA A 344 3.41 -13.01 -6.50
C ALA A 344 4.14 -12.28 -7.64
N THR A 345 4.96 -11.27 -7.37
CA THR A 345 5.65 -10.52 -8.42
C THR A 345 6.52 -11.43 -9.30
N PRO A 346 7.43 -12.26 -8.79
CA PRO A 346 8.26 -13.11 -9.67
C PRO A 346 7.45 -14.15 -10.45
N ILE A 347 6.26 -14.49 -9.99
CA ILE A 347 5.37 -15.46 -10.65
C ILE A 347 4.51 -14.78 -11.73
N LEU A 348 3.89 -13.65 -11.40
CA LEU A 348 2.85 -13.04 -12.22
C LEU A 348 3.37 -11.92 -13.15
N LEU A 349 4.50 -11.27 -12.82
CA LEU A 349 5.08 -10.23 -13.66
C LEU A 349 5.47 -10.75 -15.06
N PRO A 350 6.12 -11.93 -15.23
CA PRO A 350 6.37 -12.47 -16.56
C PRO A 350 5.10 -12.72 -17.38
N VAL A 351 4.01 -13.14 -16.72
CA VAL A 351 2.70 -13.33 -17.36
C VAL A 351 2.13 -11.98 -17.81
N ALA A 352 2.19 -10.96 -16.96
CA ALA A 352 1.74 -9.62 -17.29
C ALA A 352 2.52 -9.03 -18.48
N GLN A 353 3.84 -9.22 -18.48
CA GLN A 353 4.71 -8.78 -19.60
C GLN A 353 4.39 -9.51 -20.92
N SER A 354 4.04 -10.80 -20.87
CA SER A 354 3.70 -11.57 -22.08
C SER A 354 2.45 -11.06 -22.80
N ILE A 355 1.57 -10.35 -22.10
CA ILE A 355 0.37 -9.70 -22.66
C ILE A 355 0.54 -8.19 -22.87
N GLY A 356 1.78 -7.67 -22.75
CA GLY A 356 2.10 -6.28 -23.02
C GLY A 356 1.91 -5.31 -21.86
N ILE A 357 1.64 -5.78 -20.63
CA ILE A 357 1.57 -4.91 -19.45
C ILE A 357 2.99 -4.51 -19.03
N HIS A 358 3.21 -3.20 -18.96
CA HIS A 358 4.50 -2.65 -18.54
C HIS A 358 4.79 -2.95 -17.04
N PRO A 359 6.04 -3.28 -16.65
CA PRO A 359 6.36 -3.60 -15.24
C PRO A 359 5.96 -2.52 -14.22
N VAL A 360 6.09 -1.24 -14.57
CA VAL A 360 5.64 -0.13 -13.71
C VAL A 360 4.12 -0.14 -13.55
N GLN A 361 3.36 -0.34 -14.62
CA GLN A 361 1.91 -0.47 -14.56
C GLN A 361 1.49 -1.67 -13.70
N PHE A 362 2.14 -2.82 -13.86
CA PHE A 362 1.87 -4.00 -13.04
C PHE A 362 2.15 -3.74 -11.55
N GLY A 363 3.19 -2.95 -11.23
CA GLY A 363 3.46 -2.52 -9.85
C GLY A 363 2.32 -1.72 -9.24
N ILE A 364 1.70 -0.81 -9.99
CA ILE A 364 0.52 -0.08 -9.52
C ILE A 364 -0.70 -0.99 -9.40
N MET A 365 -0.89 -1.91 -10.36
CA MET A 365 -1.96 -2.89 -10.32
C MET A 365 -1.88 -3.79 -9.07
N ILE A 366 -0.70 -4.33 -8.75
CA ILE A 366 -0.53 -5.20 -7.58
C ILE A 366 -0.79 -4.43 -6.28
N VAL A 367 -0.30 -3.19 -6.18
CA VAL A 367 -0.51 -2.35 -5.00
C VAL A 367 -2.01 -2.06 -4.78
N LEU A 368 -2.75 -1.68 -5.82
CA LEU A 368 -4.19 -1.42 -5.68
C LEU A 368 -5.00 -2.68 -5.42
N ASN A 369 -4.71 -3.80 -6.12
CA ASN A 369 -5.36 -5.09 -5.86
C ASN A 369 -5.19 -5.53 -4.40
N CYS A 370 -3.97 -5.47 -3.90
CA CYS A 370 -3.69 -5.80 -2.50
C CYS A 370 -4.39 -4.84 -1.54
N GLY A 371 -4.41 -3.53 -1.86
CA GLY A 371 -5.15 -2.53 -1.09
C GLY A 371 -6.64 -2.87 -0.97
N ILE A 372 -7.29 -3.23 -2.07
CA ILE A 372 -8.70 -3.68 -2.06
C ILE A 372 -8.84 -4.98 -1.25
N GLY A 373 -7.90 -5.91 -1.41
CA GLY A 373 -7.87 -7.17 -0.67
C GLY A 373 -7.79 -6.97 0.85
N LEU A 374 -6.95 -6.04 1.31
CA LEU A 374 -6.82 -5.69 2.74
C LEU A 374 -8.12 -5.17 3.39
N LEU A 375 -9.09 -4.75 2.58
CA LEU A 375 -10.42 -4.33 3.02
C LEU A 375 -11.46 -5.45 2.89
N THR A 376 -11.10 -6.59 2.31
CA THR A 376 -12.06 -7.63 1.93
C THR A 376 -11.92 -8.85 2.83
N PRO A 377 -13.05 -9.41 3.38
CA PRO A 377 -12.99 -10.68 4.12
C PRO A 377 -12.38 -11.80 3.26
N PRO A 378 -11.74 -12.85 3.86
CA PRO A 378 -11.91 -13.31 5.24
C PRO A 378 -10.96 -12.65 6.26
N VAL A 379 -9.78 -12.16 5.86
CA VAL A 379 -8.86 -11.54 6.83
C VAL A 379 -9.09 -10.03 6.89
N GLY A 380 -8.76 -9.29 5.80
CA GLY A 380 -9.00 -7.85 5.73
C GLY A 380 -8.36 -7.06 6.89
N ALA A 381 -7.03 -6.99 6.96
CA ALA A 381 -6.33 -6.38 8.11
C ALA A 381 -6.81 -4.95 8.42
N VAL A 382 -7.10 -4.16 7.42
CA VAL A 382 -7.59 -2.78 7.57
C VAL A 382 -9.04 -2.74 8.06
N LEU A 383 -9.87 -3.74 7.68
CA LEU A 383 -11.23 -3.89 8.23
C LEU A 383 -11.21 -4.06 9.75
N PHE A 384 -10.30 -4.88 10.28
CA PHE A 384 -10.16 -5.09 11.73
C PHE A 384 -9.78 -3.79 12.43
N ILE A 385 -8.84 -3.02 11.86
CA ILE A 385 -8.42 -1.73 12.43
C ILE A 385 -9.60 -0.75 12.43
N GLY A 386 -10.30 -0.60 11.30
CA GLY A 386 -11.47 0.27 11.19
C GLY A 386 -12.60 -0.13 12.15
N SER A 387 -12.88 -1.44 12.27
CA SER A 387 -13.85 -1.99 13.22
C SER A 387 -13.47 -1.65 14.68
N ALA A 388 -12.19 -1.78 15.03
CA ALA A 388 -11.69 -1.47 16.37
C ALA A 388 -11.76 0.03 16.69
N VAL A 389 -11.33 0.90 15.77
CA VAL A 389 -11.37 2.36 15.92
C VAL A 389 -12.82 2.86 16.06
N ALA A 390 -13.72 2.36 15.21
CA ALA A 390 -15.12 2.76 15.23
C ALA A 390 -15.96 2.04 16.29
N LYS A 391 -15.41 1.03 16.98
CA LYS A 391 -16.12 0.15 17.91
C LYS A 391 -17.39 -0.46 17.30
N LEU A 392 -17.33 -0.83 16.02
CA LEU A 392 -18.42 -1.45 15.27
C LEU A 392 -18.12 -2.93 14.97
N PRO A 393 -19.15 -3.79 14.94
CA PRO A 393 -18.99 -5.15 14.43
C PRO A 393 -18.53 -5.16 12.97
N MET A 394 -17.62 -6.07 12.65
CA MET A 394 -17.01 -6.18 11.32
C MET A 394 -18.03 -6.34 10.19
N GLU A 395 -19.12 -7.09 10.45
CA GLU A 395 -20.18 -7.32 9.45
C GLU A 395 -20.89 -6.02 9.02
N LYS A 396 -21.02 -5.06 9.95
CA LYS A 396 -21.60 -3.73 9.66
C LYS A 396 -20.63 -2.91 8.80
N VAL A 397 -19.35 -2.95 9.13
CA VAL A 397 -18.30 -2.26 8.38
C VAL A 397 -18.26 -2.80 6.95
N VAL A 398 -18.20 -4.12 6.76
CA VAL A 398 -18.19 -4.77 5.44
C VAL A 398 -19.40 -4.37 4.60
N LYS A 399 -20.62 -4.38 5.18
CA LYS A 399 -21.83 -3.97 4.47
C LYS A 399 -21.77 -2.51 4.02
N ALA A 400 -21.27 -1.61 4.86
CA ALA A 400 -21.13 -0.20 4.52
C ALA A 400 -20.05 0.05 3.46
N THR A 401 -19.05 -0.84 3.35
CA THR A 401 -17.96 -0.73 2.37
C THR A 401 -18.37 -1.21 0.97
N LEU A 402 -19.44 -2.01 0.83
CA LEU A 402 -19.85 -2.58 -0.47
C LEU A 402 -19.97 -1.56 -1.62
N PRO A 403 -20.58 -0.36 -1.44
CA PRO A 403 -20.64 0.63 -2.50
C PRO A 403 -19.26 1.15 -2.93
N PHE A 404 -18.33 1.23 -1.98
CA PHE A 404 -16.98 1.72 -2.24
C PHE A 404 -16.12 0.70 -2.97
N TYR A 405 -16.34 -0.61 -2.79
CA TYR A 405 -15.68 -1.63 -3.60
C TYR A 405 -15.97 -1.44 -5.09
N ILE A 406 -17.18 -1.03 -5.44
CA ILE A 406 -17.52 -0.74 -6.86
C ILE A 406 -16.64 0.40 -7.38
N CYS A 407 -16.49 1.48 -6.61
CA CYS A 407 -15.64 2.61 -6.97
C CYS A 407 -14.16 2.19 -7.12
N MET A 408 -13.66 1.37 -6.19
CA MET A 408 -12.29 0.87 -6.20
C MET A 408 -12.04 -0.09 -7.37
N LEU A 409 -12.99 -0.98 -7.68
CA LEU A 409 -12.90 -1.90 -8.82
C LEU A 409 -12.94 -1.15 -10.16
N ILE A 410 -13.75 -0.10 -10.28
CA ILE A 410 -13.74 0.77 -11.46
C ILE A 410 -12.36 1.41 -11.63
N ALA A 411 -11.77 1.97 -10.57
CA ALA A 411 -10.43 2.54 -10.61
C ALA A 411 -9.39 1.48 -10.99
N LEU A 412 -9.47 0.28 -10.43
CA LEU A 412 -8.59 -0.84 -10.77
C LEU A 412 -8.69 -1.23 -12.25
N LEU A 413 -9.89 -1.35 -12.79
CA LEU A 413 -10.09 -1.68 -14.21
C LEU A 413 -9.56 -0.56 -15.12
N MET A 414 -9.77 0.71 -14.76
CA MET A 414 -9.19 1.83 -15.51
C MET A 414 -7.66 1.76 -15.54
N ILE A 415 -7.02 1.51 -14.40
CA ILE A 415 -5.55 1.38 -14.28
C ILE A 415 -5.04 0.16 -15.07
N THR A 416 -5.80 -0.94 -15.08
CA THR A 416 -5.44 -2.17 -15.80
C THR A 416 -5.48 -2.00 -17.30
N PHE A 417 -6.54 -1.36 -17.82
CA PHE A 417 -6.79 -1.30 -19.28
C PHE A 417 -6.35 0.00 -19.93
N ILE A 418 -5.99 1.03 -19.16
CA ILE A 418 -5.49 2.31 -19.66
C ILE A 418 -4.06 2.53 -19.16
N PRO A 419 -3.02 2.04 -19.87
CA PRO A 419 -1.62 2.13 -19.43
C PRO A 419 -1.17 3.56 -19.11
N GLN A 420 -1.69 4.55 -19.86
CA GLN A 420 -1.36 5.97 -19.71
C GLN A 420 -1.65 6.49 -18.30
N ILE A 421 -2.62 5.92 -17.59
CA ILE A 421 -2.93 6.31 -16.20
C ILE A 421 -1.70 6.11 -15.30
N SER A 422 -0.96 5.04 -15.51
CA SER A 422 0.25 4.74 -14.72
C SER A 422 1.54 5.24 -15.39
N LEU A 423 1.58 5.31 -16.74
CA LEU A 423 2.82 5.55 -17.47
C LEU A 423 3.00 7.01 -17.92
N TRP A 424 1.93 7.80 -18.00
CA TRP A 424 1.98 9.18 -18.51
C TRP A 424 2.91 10.09 -17.70
N LEU A 425 2.80 10.10 -16.37
CA LEU A 425 3.67 10.94 -15.52
C LEU A 425 5.14 10.52 -15.56
N PRO A 426 5.50 9.21 -15.44
CA PRO A 426 6.87 8.76 -15.59
C PRO A 426 7.48 9.09 -16.96
N GLN A 427 6.69 9.02 -18.04
CA GLN A 427 7.12 9.39 -19.40
C GLN A 427 7.31 10.91 -19.51
N LEU A 428 6.38 11.71 -18.99
CA LEU A 428 6.48 13.17 -19.01
C LEU A 428 7.72 13.68 -18.27
N THR A 429 8.13 13.00 -17.20
CA THR A 429 9.34 13.34 -16.43
C THR A 429 10.63 12.77 -17.04
N GLY A 430 10.55 12.02 -18.15
CA GLY A 430 11.70 11.43 -18.81
C GLY A 430 12.37 10.27 -18.05
N ILE A 431 11.75 9.77 -16.98
CA ILE A 431 12.27 8.62 -16.20
C ILE A 431 11.99 7.29 -16.92
N LEU A 432 10.91 7.23 -17.70
CA LEU A 432 10.60 6.17 -18.65
C LEU A 432 10.71 6.72 -20.06
N GLN A 433 11.52 6.05 -20.86
CA GLN A 433 11.62 6.31 -22.31
C GLN A 433 10.58 5.51 -23.07
#